data_ea0e31797418643ce540ea52e7be9ff3
#
_entry.id   ea0e31797418643ce540ea52e7be9ff3
#
_cell.length_a   1.000
_cell.length_b   1.000
_cell.length_c   1.000
_cell.angle_alpha   90.00
_cell.angle_beta   90.00
_cell.angle_gamma   90.00
#
_symmetry.space_group_name_H-M   'P 1'
#
loop_
_entity.id
_entity.type
_entity.pdbx_description
1 polymer ?
#
loop_
_entity_poly.entity_id
_entity_poly.type
_entity_poly.pdbx_seq_one_letter_code
_entity_poly.pdbx_strand_id
1 'polypeptide(L)' 'HRPVLYASLLTSGTLHRHLAEIDQACNERMAIIVSDMARQEDVTEALKAADQMEWVRRMNSIRSRAEEIVLTELVYN' A
#
# COMPACT_ATOMS: atom_id res chain seq x y z
N HIS A 1 -10.58 -11.60 9.15
CA HIS A 1 -10.34 -10.87 10.37
C HIS A 1 -10.30 -11.81 11.59
N ARG A 2 -9.18 -11.83 12.31
CA ARG A 2 -8.98 -12.84 13.36
C ARG A 2 -8.38 -12.24 14.63
N PRO A 3 -9.18 -11.60 15.47
CA PRO A 3 -8.68 -10.96 16.69
C PRO A 3 -8.06 -11.94 17.69
N VAL A 4 -8.53 -13.18 17.72
CA VAL A 4 -7.97 -14.20 18.61
C VAL A 4 -6.54 -14.53 18.22
N LEU A 5 -6.27 -14.68 16.92
CA LEU A 5 -4.92 -14.93 16.43
C LEU A 5 -4.01 -13.75 16.74
N TYR A 6 -4.51 -12.55 16.56
CA TYR A 6 -3.77 -11.33 16.85
C TYR A 6 -3.37 -11.27 18.34
N ALA A 7 -4.30 -11.54 19.21
CA ALA A 7 -4.04 -11.56 20.65
C ALA A 7 -3.01 -12.62 21.02
N SER A 8 -3.07 -13.77 20.37
CA SER A 8 -2.11 -14.86 20.59
C SER A 8 -0.70 -14.42 20.19
N LEU A 9 -0.55 -13.74 19.08
CA LEU A 9 0.74 -13.22 18.64
C LEU A 9 1.30 -12.20 19.62
N LEU A 10 0.44 -11.35 20.18
CA LEU A 10 0.85 -10.38 21.18
C LEU A 10 1.44 -11.05 22.42
N THR A 11 0.80 -12.10 22.90
CA THR A 11 1.24 -12.80 24.11
C THR A 11 2.50 -13.63 23.87
N SER A 12 2.68 -14.11 22.66
CA SER A 12 3.83 -14.96 22.34
C SER A 12 5.14 -14.20 22.14
N GLY A 13 5.06 -12.86 22.00
CA GLY A 13 6.24 -12.05 21.75
C GLY A 13 6.74 -12.07 20.32
N THR A 14 6.06 -12.78 19.43
CA THR A 14 6.44 -12.85 18.02
C THR A 14 5.79 -11.76 17.19
N LEU A 15 4.96 -10.93 17.81
CA LEU A 15 4.18 -9.92 17.12
C LEU A 15 5.04 -8.95 16.31
N HIS A 16 6.13 -8.46 16.89
CA HIS A 16 6.98 -7.49 16.22
C HIS A 16 7.51 -8.01 14.89
N ARG A 17 8.03 -9.23 14.90
CA ARG A 17 8.54 -9.83 13.66
C ARG A 17 7.43 -10.02 12.65
N HIS A 18 6.29 -10.52 13.10
CA HIS A 18 5.16 -10.79 12.22
C HIS A 18 4.62 -9.50 11.59
N LEU A 19 4.48 -8.43 12.38
CA LEU A 19 4.04 -7.13 11.89
C LEU A 19 5.04 -6.54 10.90
N ALA A 20 6.34 -6.71 11.13
CA ALA A 20 7.35 -6.22 10.21
C ALA A 20 7.25 -6.92 8.85
N GLU A 21 7.00 -8.22 8.85
CA GLU A 21 6.83 -8.99 7.61
C GLU A 21 5.58 -8.56 6.86
N ILE A 22 4.47 -8.35 7.57
CA ILE A 22 3.22 -7.87 6.97
C ILE A 22 3.42 -6.47 6.39
N ASP A 23 4.08 -5.59 7.13
CA ASP A 23 4.32 -4.22 6.70
C ASP A 23 5.17 -4.21 5.43
N GLN A 24 6.22 -5.01 5.39
CA GLN A 24 7.07 -5.13 4.21
C GLN A 24 6.28 -5.63 3.00
N ALA A 25 5.47 -6.66 3.20
CA ALA A 25 4.64 -7.21 2.12
C ALA A 25 3.64 -6.18 1.61
N CYS A 26 3.02 -5.42 2.51
CA CYS A 26 2.09 -4.35 2.14
C CYS A 26 2.79 -3.26 1.35
N ASN A 27 3.99 -2.85 1.78
CA ASN A 27 4.76 -1.82 1.10
C ASN A 27 5.17 -2.27 -0.30
N GLU A 28 5.59 -3.52 -0.45
CA GLU A 28 5.93 -4.08 -1.76
C GLU A 28 4.71 -4.12 -2.67
N ARG A 29 3.58 -4.56 -2.14
CA ARG A 29 2.34 -4.63 -2.90
C ARG A 29 1.88 -3.23 -3.30
N MET A 30 1.96 -2.26 -2.38
CA MET A 30 1.66 -0.87 -2.66
C MET A 30 2.50 -0.32 -3.80
N ALA A 31 3.80 -0.59 -3.78
CA ALA A 31 4.71 -0.11 -4.81
C ALA A 31 4.31 -0.64 -6.19
N ILE A 32 3.96 -1.92 -6.25
CA ILE A 32 3.54 -2.55 -7.51
C ILE A 32 2.24 -1.91 -8.02
N ILE A 33 1.25 -1.80 -7.16
CA ILE A 33 -0.06 -1.26 -7.55
C ILE A 33 0.06 0.21 -7.96
N VAL A 34 0.77 1.01 -7.18
CA VAL A 34 0.97 2.43 -7.48
C VAL A 34 1.69 2.59 -8.83
N SER A 35 2.74 1.81 -9.06
CA SER A 35 3.49 1.86 -10.31
C SER A 35 2.61 1.49 -11.51
N ASP A 36 1.81 0.44 -11.39
CA ASP A 36 0.92 0.00 -12.46
C ASP A 36 -0.16 1.05 -12.75
N MET A 37 -0.78 1.59 -11.71
CA MET A 37 -1.82 2.61 -11.88
C MET A 37 -1.26 3.88 -12.48
N ALA A 38 -0.07 4.31 -12.05
CA ALA A 38 0.58 5.49 -12.60
C ALA A 38 0.86 5.31 -14.08
N ARG A 39 1.30 4.12 -14.47
CA ARG A 39 1.56 3.84 -15.88
C ARG A 39 0.28 3.84 -16.70
N GLN A 40 -0.80 3.25 -16.17
CA GLN A 40 -2.08 3.22 -16.86
C GLN A 40 -2.70 4.61 -17.04
N GLU A 41 -2.46 5.50 -16.09
CA GLU A 41 -3.02 6.86 -16.10
C GLU A 41 -2.05 7.91 -16.63
N ASP A 42 -0.90 7.47 -17.17
CA ASP A 42 0.13 8.36 -17.74
C ASP A 42 0.66 9.38 -16.72
N VAL A 43 0.74 8.97 -15.46
CA VAL A 43 1.34 9.80 -14.42
C VAL A 43 2.83 9.51 -14.40
N THR A 44 3.60 10.31 -15.14
CA THR A 44 5.00 10.04 -15.44
C THR A 44 5.92 11.12 -14.89
N GLU A 45 7.23 10.87 -14.98
CA GLU A 45 8.23 11.87 -14.64
C GLU A 45 8.13 13.10 -15.53
N ALA A 46 7.70 12.91 -16.78
CA ALA A 46 7.47 14.03 -17.69
C ALA A 46 6.35 14.94 -17.17
N LEU A 47 5.27 14.35 -16.63
CA LEU A 47 4.21 15.14 -16.02
C LEU A 47 4.73 15.88 -14.79
N LYS A 48 5.53 15.20 -13.96
CA LYS A 48 6.12 15.82 -12.77
C LYS A 48 6.96 17.05 -13.14
N ALA A 49 7.73 16.94 -14.20
CA ALA A 49 8.56 18.05 -14.68
C ALA A 49 7.73 19.19 -15.28
N ALA A 50 6.64 18.84 -15.98
CA ALA A 50 5.79 19.83 -16.65
C ALA A 50 4.82 20.52 -15.68
N ASP A 51 4.23 19.76 -14.74
CA ASP A 51 3.25 20.27 -13.80
C ASP A 51 3.31 19.46 -12.51
N GLN A 52 4.18 19.90 -11.60
CA GLN A 52 4.40 19.19 -10.34
C GLN A 52 3.15 19.11 -9.48
N MET A 53 2.35 20.16 -9.44
CA MET A 53 1.11 20.18 -8.65
C MET A 53 0.13 19.14 -9.12
N GLU A 54 -0.05 19.03 -10.44
CA GLU A 54 -0.92 18.03 -11.01
C GLU A 54 -0.40 16.62 -10.76
N TRP A 55 0.92 16.43 -10.88
CA TRP A 55 1.56 15.15 -10.60
C TRP A 55 1.30 14.72 -9.16
N VAL A 56 1.48 15.64 -8.19
CA VAL A 56 1.25 15.35 -6.78
C VAL A 56 -0.21 14.97 -6.54
N ARG A 57 -1.14 15.71 -7.12
CA ARG A 57 -2.57 15.46 -6.97
C ARG A 57 -2.94 14.07 -7.48
N ARG A 58 -2.46 13.73 -8.66
CA ARG A 58 -2.73 12.42 -9.28
C ARG A 58 -2.10 11.29 -8.50
N MET A 59 -0.85 11.46 -8.03
CA MET A 59 -0.18 10.45 -7.23
C MET A 59 -0.88 10.24 -5.89
N ASN A 60 -1.38 11.29 -5.26
CA ASN A 60 -2.14 11.15 -4.02
C ASN A 60 -3.42 10.34 -4.24
N SER A 61 -4.13 10.59 -5.34
CA SER A 61 -5.31 9.82 -5.70
C SER A 61 -4.98 8.35 -5.94
N ILE A 62 -3.89 8.09 -6.66
CA ILE A 62 -3.45 6.73 -6.95
C ILE A 62 -3.09 5.99 -5.66
N ARG A 63 -2.34 6.63 -4.76
CA ARG A 63 -1.97 6.02 -3.48
C ARG A 63 -3.18 5.70 -2.64
N SER A 64 -4.15 6.60 -2.60
CA SER A 64 -5.38 6.39 -1.84
C SER A 64 -6.13 5.15 -2.36
N ARG A 65 -6.27 5.03 -3.67
CA ARG A 65 -6.94 3.87 -4.28
C ARG A 65 -6.13 2.59 -4.06
N ALA A 66 -4.81 2.68 -4.17
CA ALA A 66 -3.94 1.52 -3.93
C ALA A 66 -4.03 1.05 -2.48
N GLU A 67 -4.09 1.97 -1.53
CA GLU A 67 -4.28 1.61 -0.12
C GLU A 67 -5.58 0.85 0.09
N GLU A 68 -6.66 1.28 -0.53
CA GLU A 68 -7.94 0.57 -0.44
C GLU A 68 -7.83 -0.84 -0.98
N ILE A 69 -7.13 -1.02 -2.09
CA ILE A 69 -6.92 -2.35 -2.67
C ILE A 69 -6.14 -3.25 -1.72
N VAL A 70 -5.05 -2.74 -1.17
CA VAL A 70 -4.21 -3.51 -0.25
C VAL A 70 -4.97 -3.86 1.02
N LEU A 71 -5.71 -2.91 1.59
CA LEU A 71 -6.50 -3.16 2.78
C LEU A 71 -7.58 -4.20 2.52
N THR A 72 -8.23 -4.14 1.36
CA THR A 72 -9.23 -5.12 0.98
C THR A 72 -8.60 -6.51 0.86
N GLU A 73 -7.42 -6.62 0.25
CA GLU A 73 -6.71 -7.89 0.15
C GLU A 73 -6.37 -8.45 1.53
N LEU A 74 -5.93 -7.58 2.46
CA LEU A 74 -5.61 -8.02 3.82
C LEU A 74 -6.81 -8.51 4.60
N VAL A 75 -7.93 -7.80 4.47
CA VAL A 75 -9.13 -8.09 5.27
C VAL A 75 -9.89 -9.28 4.71
N TYR A 76 -9.99 -9.40 3.40
CA TYR A 76 -10.84 -10.40 2.76
C TYR A 76 -10.09 -11.57 2.13
N ASN A 77 -8.80 -11.56 2.27
CA ASN A 77 -7.98 -12.60 1.65
C ASN A 77 -7.71 -13.81 2.60
#